data_a83c859a23db2134c84123a5f366ba86
#
_entry.id   a83c859a23db2134c84123a5f366ba86
#
_cell.length_a   1.000
_cell.length_b   1.000
_cell.length_c   1.000
_cell.angle_alpha   90.00
_cell.angle_beta   90.00
_cell.angle_gamma   90.00
#
_symmetry.space_group_name_H-M   'P 1'
#
loop_
_entity.id
_entity.type
_entity.pdbx_description
1 polymer ?
#
loop_
_entity_poly.entity_id
_entity_poly.type
_entity_poly.pdbx_seq_one_letter_code
_entity_poly.pdbx_strand_id
1 'polypeptide(L)'
;MQKIKDRIIRIFDFYELEESDISFEETKEGDKIYLNVILPEENAKHFIGAKGETLDALEILVRLAHQDEIDEKERLTIDINGYKKEKEVRLQEKALSIAEKVRETGREYVFNNLNSYERFLIHSTIGENEDFSDIETFSEDDAYGRILVIRIKEAI
;
A
#
# COMPACT_ATOMS: atom_id res chain seq x y z
N MET A 1 9.53 -20.01 1.69
CA MET A 1 9.60 -18.95 0.65
C MET A 1 9.74 -19.51 -0.77
N GLN A 2 10.59 -20.50 -1.06
CA GLN A 2 10.76 -21.02 -2.43
C GLN A 2 9.44 -21.49 -3.07
N LYS A 3 8.62 -22.24 -2.36
CA LYS A 3 7.31 -22.70 -2.88
C LYS A 3 6.36 -21.55 -3.24
N ILE A 4 6.45 -20.43 -2.53
CA ILE A 4 5.66 -19.22 -2.84
C ILE A 4 6.15 -18.62 -4.16
N LYS A 5 7.46 -18.50 -4.35
CA LYS A 5 8.06 -18.04 -5.61
C LYS A 5 7.68 -18.96 -6.77
N ASP A 6 7.78 -20.26 -6.59
CA ASP A 6 7.39 -21.27 -7.61
C ASP A 6 5.90 -21.15 -7.97
N ARG A 7 5.04 -20.86 -6.99
CA ARG A 7 3.61 -20.63 -7.22
C ARG A 7 3.36 -19.38 -8.06
N ILE A 8 4.06 -18.30 -7.76
CA ILE A 8 3.95 -17.05 -8.52
C ILE A 8 4.43 -17.26 -9.96
N ILE A 9 5.56 -17.94 -10.16
CA ILE A 9 6.09 -18.27 -11.49
C ILE A 9 5.04 -19.06 -12.29
N ARG A 10 4.42 -20.08 -11.68
CA ARG A 10 3.37 -20.88 -12.34
C ARG A 10 2.13 -20.07 -12.73
N ILE A 11 1.75 -19.09 -11.92
CA ILE A 11 0.64 -18.18 -12.25
C ILE A 11 1.02 -17.33 -13.47
N PHE A 12 2.23 -16.84 -13.53
CA PHE A 12 2.70 -15.98 -14.63
C PHE A 12 2.96 -16.75 -15.92
N ASP A 13 3.32 -18.02 -15.83
CA ASP A 13 3.46 -18.92 -16.97
C ASP A 13 2.17 -19.04 -17.81
N PHE A 14 0.99 -18.99 -17.17
CA PHE A 14 -0.29 -18.91 -17.88
C PHE A 14 -0.45 -17.66 -18.77
N TYR A 15 0.37 -16.64 -18.55
CA TYR A 15 0.39 -15.39 -19.32
C TYR A 15 1.61 -15.29 -20.23
N GLU A 16 2.20 -16.44 -20.58
CA GLU A 16 3.35 -16.53 -21.50
C GLU A 16 4.61 -15.76 -21.02
N LEU A 17 4.72 -15.53 -19.71
CA LEU A 17 5.94 -14.99 -19.09
C LEU A 17 6.93 -16.12 -18.84
N GLU A 18 8.11 -16.01 -19.43
CA GLU A 18 9.18 -16.97 -19.18
C GLU A 18 9.79 -16.76 -17.79
N GLU A 19 10.22 -17.84 -17.14
CA GLU A 19 10.87 -17.77 -15.82
C GLU A 19 12.12 -16.87 -15.85
N SER A 20 12.81 -16.77 -17.00
CA SER A 20 13.95 -15.89 -17.20
C SER A 20 13.63 -14.40 -17.09
N ASP A 21 12.36 -14.02 -17.28
CA ASP A 21 11.90 -12.63 -17.20
C ASP A 21 11.45 -12.23 -15.79
N ILE A 22 11.45 -13.21 -14.86
CA ILE A 22 10.97 -13.02 -13.50
C ILE A 22 12.15 -13.07 -12.53
N SER A 23 12.31 -12.05 -11.71
CA SER A 23 13.23 -12.07 -10.59
C SER A 23 12.55 -11.64 -9.29
N PHE A 24 13.15 -11.97 -8.16
CA PHE A 24 12.60 -11.71 -6.84
C PHE A 24 13.60 -10.99 -5.96
N GLU A 25 13.12 -9.98 -5.26
CA GLU A 25 13.82 -9.34 -4.15
C GLU A 25 13.06 -9.64 -2.86
N GLU A 26 13.74 -10.21 -1.89
CA GLU A 26 13.15 -10.59 -0.60
C GLU A 26 13.82 -9.82 0.51
N THR A 27 12.99 -9.17 1.35
CA THR A 27 13.45 -8.50 2.57
C THR A 27 12.63 -8.99 3.75
N LYS A 28 13.28 -9.29 4.86
CA LYS A 28 12.62 -9.68 6.10
C LYS A 28 13.05 -8.75 7.23
N GLU A 29 12.06 -8.12 7.85
CA GLU A 29 12.24 -7.24 9.01
C GLU A 29 11.27 -7.68 10.12
N GLY A 30 11.81 -8.36 11.15
CA GLY A 30 11.01 -8.92 12.22
C GLY A 30 10.01 -9.95 11.69
N ASP A 31 8.74 -9.68 11.90
CA ASP A 31 7.60 -10.49 11.43
C ASP A 31 7.11 -10.13 10.01
N LYS A 32 7.69 -9.11 9.39
CA LYS A 32 7.31 -8.67 8.05
C LYS A 32 8.23 -9.26 6.99
N ILE A 33 7.63 -9.93 6.01
CA ILE A 33 8.30 -10.43 4.82
C ILE A 33 7.78 -9.63 3.63
N TYR A 34 8.69 -8.97 2.93
CA TYR A 34 8.39 -8.24 1.71
C TYR A 34 9.01 -8.97 0.53
N LEU A 35 8.19 -9.41 -0.41
CA LEU A 35 8.58 -10.10 -1.63
C LEU A 35 8.21 -9.22 -2.83
N ASN A 36 9.20 -8.59 -3.44
CA ASN A 36 9.04 -7.81 -4.65
C ASN A 36 9.33 -8.69 -5.88
N VAL A 37 8.36 -8.80 -6.76
CA VAL A 37 8.48 -9.53 -8.02
C VAL A 37 8.85 -8.52 -9.11
N ILE A 38 9.99 -8.73 -9.74
CA ILE A 38 10.47 -7.88 -10.83
C ILE A 38 10.06 -8.50 -12.15
N LEU A 39 9.32 -7.75 -12.93
CA LEU A 39 8.79 -8.12 -14.24
C LEU A 39 9.10 -7.04 -15.29
N PRO A 40 9.11 -7.38 -16.60
CA PRO A 40 9.06 -6.37 -17.65
C PRO A 40 7.88 -5.43 -17.46
N GLU A 41 8.06 -4.13 -17.69
CA GLU A 41 7.07 -3.10 -17.35
C GLU A 41 5.72 -3.32 -18.06
N GLU A 42 5.75 -3.79 -19.31
CA GLU A 42 4.54 -4.08 -20.09
C GLU A 42 3.71 -5.21 -19.47
N ASN A 43 4.35 -6.21 -18.85
CA ASN A 43 3.69 -7.32 -18.17
C ASN A 43 3.21 -6.91 -16.77
N ALA A 44 4.02 -6.13 -16.05
CA ALA A 44 3.72 -5.68 -14.70
C ALA A 44 2.35 -4.99 -14.61
N LYS A 45 1.99 -4.18 -15.59
CA LYS A 45 0.70 -3.47 -15.64
C LYS A 45 -0.51 -4.40 -15.54
N HIS A 46 -0.45 -5.57 -16.18
CA HIS A 46 -1.54 -6.56 -16.15
C HIS A 46 -1.69 -7.19 -14.76
N PHE A 47 -0.57 -7.47 -14.09
CA PHE A 47 -0.56 -8.12 -12.78
C PHE A 47 -0.76 -7.15 -11.61
N ILE A 48 -0.51 -5.86 -11.82
CA ILE A 48 -0.84 -4.80 -10.86
C ILE A 48 -2.34 -4.50 -10.94
N GLY A 49 -2.86 -4.30 -12.16
CA GLY A 49 -4.26 -3.94 -12.41
C GLY A 49 -4.60 -2.51 -12.01
N ALA A 50 -5.87 -2.17 -12.13
CA ALA A 50 -6.37 -0.85 -11.77
C ALA A 50 -6.17 -0.59 -10.28
N LYS A 51 -5.44 0.47 -9.93
CA LYS A 51 -5.14 0.86 -8.54
C LYS A 51 -4.46 -0.22 -7.68
N GLY A 52 -3.92 -1.27 -8.30
CA GLY A 52 -3.30 -2.39 -7.60
C GLY A 52 -4.25 -3.53 -7.21
N GLU A 53 -5.49 -3.53 -7.68
CA GLU A 53 -6.51 -4.53 -7.29
C GLU A 53 -6.12 -5.95 -7.68
N THR A 54 -5.52 -6.15 -8.85
CA THR A 54 -5.05 -7.47 -9.29
C THR A 54 -3.90 -7.97 -8.42
N LEU A 55 -2.98 -7.09 -8.07
CA LEU A 55 -1.86 -7.39 -7.17
C LEU A 55 -2.35 -7.76 -5.76
N ASP A 56 -3.32 -7.05 -5.23
CA ASP A 56 -3.93 -7.36 -3.94
C ASP A 56 -4.63 -8.72 -3.95
N ALA A 57 -5.34 -9.04 -5.03
CA ALA A 57 -5.96 -10.36 -5.22
C ALA A 57 -4.90 -11.47 -5.31
N LEU A 58 -3.81 -11.26 -6.04
CA LEU A 58 -2.69 -12.19 -6.13
C LEU A 58 -2.08 -12.47 -4.75
N GLU A 59 -1.83 -11.43 -3.97
CA GLU A 59 -1.31 -11.56 -2.60
C GLU A 59 -2.23 -12.43 -1.73
N ILE A 60 -3.54 -12.16 -1.75
CA ILE A 60 -4.53 -12.92 -0.98
C ILE A 60 -4.52 -14.39 -1.39
N LEU A 61 -4.55 -14.69 -2.69
CA LEU A 61 -4.54 -16.06 -3.20
C LEU A 61 -3.27 -16.83 -2.81
N VAL A 62 -2.11 -16.18 -2.93
CA VAL A 62 -0.84 -16.79 -2.57
C VAL A 62 -0.76 -17.05 -1.06
N ARG A 63 -1.20 -16.11 -0.24
CA ARG A 63 -1.24 -16.27 1.22
C ARG A 63 -2.16 -17.40 1.66
N LEU A 64 -3.35 -17.49 1.08
CA LEU A 64 -4.31 -18.58 1.38
C LEU A 64 -3.77 -19.94 0.94
N ALA A 65 -3.11 -20.03 -0.21
CA ALA A 65 -2.54 -21.28 -0.72
C ALA A 65 -1.33 -21.76 0.10
N HIS A 66 -0.67 -20.87 0.83
CA HIS A 66 0.57 -21.16 1.58
C HIS A 66 0.48 -20.79 3.06
N GLN A 67 -0.72 -20.73 3.61
CA GLN A 67 -0.92 -20.39 5.03
C GLN A 67 -0.19 -21.33 6.00
N ASP A 68 0.00 -22.59 5.63
CA ASP A 68 0.72 -23.57 6.44
C ASP A 68 2.25 -23.41 6.39
N GLU A 69 2.76 -22.59 5.47
CA GLU A 69 4.18 -22.37 5.23
C GLU A 69 4.67 -21.01 5.73
N ILE A 70 3.73 -20.14 6.07
CA ILE A 70 3.97 -18.82 6.64
C ILE A 70 3.63 -18.92 8.13
N ASP A 71 4.56 -18.56 9.02
CA ASP A 71 4.29 -18.53 10.46
C ASP A 71 3.08 -17.61 10.71
N GLU A 72 2.19 -17.99 11.63
CA GLU A 72 0.99 -17.19 11.99
C GLU A 72 1.32 -15.76 12.40
N LYS A 73 2.54 -15.54 12.89
CA LYS A 73 3.04 -14.21 13.27
C LYS A 73 3.62 -13.43 12.09
N GLU A 74 3.99 -14.11 11.02
CA GLU A 74 4.61 -13.48 9.86
C GLU A 74 3.57 -12.86 8.93
N ARG A 75 3.90 -11.68 8.41
CA ARG A 75 3.07 -10.94 7.45
C ARG A 75 3.80 -10.85 6.11
N LEU A 76 3.33 -11.63 5.16
CA LEU A 76 3.83 -11.59 3.79
C LEU A 76 3.14 -10.47 3.02
N THR A 77 3.92 -9.58 2.44
CA THR A 77 3.50 -8.60 1.43
C THR A 77 4.15 -8.95 0.10
N ILE A 78 3.33 -9.07 -0.94
CA ILE A 78 3.78 -9.27 -2.31
C ILE A 78 3.64 -7.94 -3.06
N ASP A 79 4.71 -7.52 -3.70
CA ASP A 79 4.74 -6.33 -4.55
C ASP A 79 5.21 -6.69 -5.97
N ILE A 80 4.92 -5.86 -6.94
CA ILE A 80 5.39 -5.98 -8.32
C ILE A 80 6.07 -4.67 -8.71
N ASN A 81 7.34 -4.75 -9.10
CA ASN A 81 8.17 -3.61 -9.48
C ASN A 81 8.13 -2.45 -8.46
N GLY A 82 7.95 -2.76 -7.17
CA GLY A 82 7.88 -1.77 -6.10
C GLY A 82 6.63 -0.88 -6.14
N TYR A 83 5.58 -1.29 -6.82
CA TYR A 83 4.35 -0.49 -7.00
C TYR A 83 3.69 -0.09 -5.67
N LYS A 84 3.49 -1.04 -4.75
CA LYS A 84 2.89 -0.73 -3.43
C LYS A 84 3.73 0.26 -2.66
N LYS A 85 5.04 0.04 -2.64
CA LYS A 85 5.98 0.91 -1.94
C LYS A 85 6.00 2.33 -2.51
N GLU A 86 6.00 2.47 -3.84
CA GLU A 86 5.93 3.77 -4.51
C GLU A 86 4.59 4.47 -4.26
N LYS A 87 3.48 3.72 -4.29
CA LYS A 87 2.14 4.24 -3.97
C LYS A 87 2.07 4.79 -2.55
N GLU A 88 2.66 4.10 -1.57
CA GLU A 88 2.74 4.56 -0.18
C GLU A 88 3.51 5.88 -0.07
N VAL A 89 4.70 5.97 -0.67
CA VAL A 89 5.51 7.19 -0.67
C VAL A 89 4.75 8.36 -1.28
N ARG A 90 4.13 8.16 -2.43
CA ARG A 90 3.32 9.21 -3.09
C ARG A 90 2.15 9.67 -2.22
N LEU A 91 1.51 8.74 -1.50
CA LEU A 91 0.40 9.07 -0.62
C LEU A 91 0.87 9.90 0.59
N GLN A 92 2.02 9.54 1.17
CA GLN A 92 2.64 10.28 2.26
C GLN A 92 3.03 11.70 1.83
N GLU A 93 3.71 11.85 0.69
CA GLU A 93 4.07 13.15 0.13
C GLU A 93 2.83 14.03 -0.14
N LYS A 94 1.79 13.43 -0.69
CA LYS A 94 0.51 14.11 -0.92
C LYS A 94 -0.13 14.55 0.40
N ALA A 95 -0.11 13.71 1.43
CA ALA A 95 -0.66 14.05 2.74
C ALA A 95 0.04 15.25 3.37
N LEU A 96 1.38 15.29 3.33
CA LEU A 96 2.17 16.42 3.83
C LEU A 96 1.91 17.70 3.05
N SER A 97 1.87 17.62 1.72
CA SER A 97 1.54 18.77 0.87
C SER A 97 0.14 19.33 1.14
N ILE A 98 -0.82 18.46 1.43
CA ILE A 98 -2.19 18.88 1.77
C ILE A 98 -2.24 19.49 3.17
N ALA A 99 -1.54 18.92 4.15
CA ALA A 99 -1.44 19.47 5.50
C ALA A 99 -0.91 20.91 5.47
N GLU A 100 0.10 21.17 4.64
CA GLU A 100 0.65 22.50 4.44
C GLU A 100 -0.37 23.48 3.83
N LYS A 101 -1.11 23.04 2.79
CA LYS A 101 -2.20 23.85 2.21
C LYS A 101 -3.33 24.13 3.19
N VAL A 102 -3.70 23.17 4.02
CA VAL A 102 -4.69 23.35 5.09
C VAL A 102 -4.22 24.43 6.07
N ARG A 103 -2.95 24.40 6.47
CA ARG A 103 -2.34 25.42 7.34
C ARG A 103 -2.37 26.81 6.70
N GLU A 104 -1.98 26.91 5.42
CA GLU A 104 -1.95 28.19 4.70
C GLU A 104 -3.34 28.79 4.47
N THR A 105 -4.31 27.97 4.16
CA THR A 105 -5.66 28.43 3.73
C THR A 105 -6.68 28.46 4.86
N GLY A 106 -6.42 27.76 5.96
CA GLY A 106 -7.39 27.56 7.05
C GLY A 106 -8.59 26.69 6.67
N ARG A 107 -8.57 26.07 5.47
CA ARG A 107 -9.68 25.24 4.98
C ARG A 107 -9.35 23.77 5.16
N GLU A 108 -10.32 23.03 5.69
CA GLU A 108 -10.19 21.57 5.78
C GLU A 108 -10.11 20.91 4.41
N TYR A 109 -9.46 19.76 4.38
CA TYR A 109 -9.40 18.91 3.21
C TYR A 109 -9.96 17.53 3.51
N VAL A 110 -10.72 16.96 2.56
CA VAL A 110 -11.37 15.66 2.68
C VAL A 110 -10.82 14.70 1.64
N PHE A 111 -10.29 13.58 2.11
CA PHE A 111 -9.93 12.44 1.28
C PHE A 111 -11.10 11.45 1.21
N ASN A 112 -11.53 11.16 -0.01
CA ASN A 112 -12.52 10.14 -0.31
C ASN A 112 -11.85 8.88 -0.87
N ASN A 113 -12.56 7.74 -0.84
CA ASN A 113 -12.16 6.49 -1.50
C ASN A 113 -10.80 5.93 -1.06
N LEU A 114 -10.42 6.14 0.18
CA LEU A 114 -9.26 5.52 0.80
C LEU A 114 -9.66 4.20 1.47
N ASN A 115 -8.84 3.16 1.35
CA ASN A 115 -8.97 1.98 2.18
C ASN A 115 -8.47 2.24 3.62
N SER A 116 -8.68 1.29 4.51
CA SER A 116 -8.32 1.46 5.93
C SER A 116 -6.82 1.68 6.15
N TYR A 117 -5.98 1.00 5.37
CA TYR A 117 -4.53 1.14 5.45
C TYR A 117 -4.06 2.52 4.95
N GLU A 118 -4.61 3.00 3.85
CA GLU A 118 -4.31 4.33 3.31
C GLU A 118 -4.70 5.45 4.28
N ARG A 119 -5.85 5.33 4.96
CA ARG A 119 -6.24 6.28 6.01
C ARG A 119 -5.28 6.25 7.19
N PHE A 120 -4.91 5.06 7.65
CA PHE A 120 -3.91 4.89 8.71
C PHE A 120 -2.57 5.52 8.32
N LEU A 121 -2.10 5.29 7.09
CA LEU A 121 -0.84 5.82 6.60
C LEU A 121 -0.81 7.36 6.60
N ILE A 122 -1.88 8.00 6.11
CA ILE A 122 -2.00 9.47 6.13
C ILE A 122 -2.02 9.98 7.58
N HIS A 123 -2.83 9.34 8.42
CA HIS A 123 -2.95 9.72 9.83
C HIS A 123 -1.61 9.65 10.57
N SER A 124 -0.87 8.55 10.40
CA SER A 124 0.46 8.37 11.00
C SER A 124 1.45 9.40 10.45
N THR A 125 1.48 9.59 9.12
CA THR A 125 2.41 10.50 8.46
C THR A 125 2.30 11.93 8.97
N ILE A 126 1.07 12.41 9.17
CA ILE A 126 0.83 13.77 9.69
C ILE A 126 1.01 13.79 11.21
N GLY A 127 0.48 12.79 11.93
CA GLY A 127 0.49 12.75 13.39
C GLY A 127 1.87 12.56 14.02
N GLU A 128 2.78 11.88 13.33
CA GLU A 128 4.17 11.66 13.76
C GLU A 128 5.11 12.81 13.34
N ASN A 129 4.65 13.72 12.50
CA ASN A 129 5.44 14.85 12.04
C ASN A 129 5.25 16.06 12.96
N GLU A 130 6.29 16.40 13.72
CA GLU A 130 6.28 17.52 14.68
C GLU A 130 5.96 18.87 14.02
N ASP A 131 6.31 19.04 12.74
CA ASP A 131 6.02 20.26 11.97
C ASP A 131 4.52 20.51 11.80
N PHE A 132 3.69 19.46 11.89
CA PHE A 132 2.24 19.52 11.76
C PHE A 132 1.48 19.32 13.08
N SER A 133 2.09 19.71 14.20
CA SER A 133 1.47 19.61 15.53
C SER A 133 0.18 20.42 15.67
N ASP A 134 -0.05 21.43 14.82
CA ASP A 134 -1.25 22.25 14.70
C ASP A 134 -2.34 21.66 13.80
N ILE A 135 -2.05 20.55 13.11
CA ILE A 135 -2.98 19.85 12.22
C ILE A 135 -3.53 18.62 12.94
N GLU A 136 -4.81 18.34 12.75
CA GLU A 136 -5.44 17.10 13.17
C GLU A 136 -6.03 16.35 11.98
N THR A 137 -6.06 15.04 12.12
CA THR A 137 -6.67 14.14 11.14
C THR A 137 -7.62 13.20 11.86
N PHE A 138 -8.80 12.98 11.29
CA PHE A 138 -9.77 12.02 11.80
C PHE A 138 -10.56 11.40 10.65
N SER A 139 -11.08 10.20 10.89
CA SER A 139 -11.98 9.53 9.94
C SER A 139 -13.40 9.54 10.45
N GLU A 140 -14.31 9.85 9.56
CA GLU A 140 -15.76 9.81 9.84
C GLU A 140 -16.51 9.15 8.69
N ASP A 141 -17.75 8.76 8.95
CA ASP A 141 -18.63 8.21 7.92
C ASP A 141 -19.47 9.34 7.33
N ASP A 142 -19.49 9.41 5.99
CA ASP A 142 -20.36 10.31 5.24
C ASP A 142 -21.41 9.51 4.44
N ALA A 143 -22.20 10.19 3.62
CA ALA A 143 -23.27 9.58 2.83
C ALA A 143 -22.75 8.53 1.80
N TYR A 144 -21.49 8.56 1.46
CA TYR A 144 -20.87 7.73 0.41
C TYR A 144 -19.79 6.77 0.93
N GLY A 145 -19.54 6.76 2.24
CA GLY A 145 -18.59 5.87 2.89
C GLY A 145 -17.69 6.58 3.90
N ARG A 146 -16.58 5.91 4.23
CA ARG A 146 -15.66 6.45 5.23
C ARG A 146 -14.63 7.38 4.59
N ILE A 147 -14.58 8.60 5.11
CA ILE A 147 -13.68 9.69 4.68
C ILE A 147 -12.59 9.95 5.70
N LEU A 148 -11.52 10.62 5.28
CA LEU A 148 -10.48 11.18 6.15
C LEU A 148 -10.45 12.70 5.99
N VAL A 149 -10.56 13.40 7.10
CA VAL A 149 -10.53 14.87 7.16
C VAL A 149 -9.19 15.33 7.73
N ILE A 150 -8.61 16.35 7.12
CA ILE A 150 -7.43 17.07 7.59
C ILE A 150 -7.83 18.51 7.85
N ARG A 151 -7.64 19.02 9.06
CA ARG A 151 -7.95 20.41 9.43
C ARG A 151 -6.98 20.96 10.46
N ILE A 152 -7.00 22.26 10.65
CA ILE A 152 -6.29 22.91 11.76
C ILE A 152 -7.02 22.53 13.06
N LYS A 153 -6.25 22.21 14.10
CA LYS A 153 -6.78 21.99 15.45
C LYS A 153 -7.51 23.24 15.94
N GLU A 154 -8.70 23.07 16.47
CA GLU A 154 -9.40 24.16 17.11
C GLU A 154 -8.65 24.59 18.36
N ALA A 155 -8.45 25.90 18.52
CA ALA A 155 -7.88 26.44 19.77
C ALA A 155 -8.88 26.19 20.91
N ILE A 156 -8.39 25.55 21.97
CA ILE A 156 -9.17 25.31 23.21
C ILE A 156 -9.36 26.63 23.97
#